data_1c5a0973946b0892198ab16b07cbd531
#
_entry.id   1c5a0973946b0892198ab16b07cbd531
#
_cell.length_a   1.000
_cell.length_b   1.000
_cell.length_c   1.000
_cell.angle_alpha   90.00
_cell.angle_beta   90.00
_cell.angle_gamma   90.00
#
_symmetry.space_group_name_H-M   'P 1'
#
loop_
_entity.id
_entity.type
_entity.pdbx_description
1 polymer ?
#
loop_
_entity_poly.entity_id
_entity_poly.type
_entity_poly.pdbx_seq_one_letter_code
_entity_poly.pdbx_strand_id
1 'polypeptide(L)'
;MPNQLSLFPKETQQYDTWLLRELLNNCIAHSNYQIGGRIYINEEEDCISISNPGDFLPKKIENVLQKTYNPPFYRNQLLADSMVKFHMIDTATSGIKKVYRIQKDKFFPMPDYDFRVNNQVSVKVYGKILDDRYTYILYNHPEFDLETVYLLDQVQKGYGKTLSNEAIQYLRKYHLVEGRKNNLFLSAKVAQTIQEEAQYIKNKAFDDQYYRDLIVQYLKKYGKAQRKDIRKLLMDKLPDSLSDKQKEYKIGNLLSSLKRRGIIKTSSSNQQKSFWILA
;
A
#
# COMPACT_ATOMS: atom_id res chain seq x y z
N MET A 1 -1.23 3.20 6.36
CA MET A 1 -1.98 3.98 5.38
C MET A 1 -3.44 3.97 5.71
N PRO A 2 -4.13 5.09 5.66
CA PRO A 2 -5.57 5.05 5.66
C PRO A 2 -6.01 4.41 4.35
N ASN A 3 -6.60 3.23 4.42
CA ASN A 3 -7.31 2.66 3.31
C ASN A 3 -8.51 3.58 3.07
N GLN A 4 -8.49 4.38 1.99
CA GLN A 4 -9.54 5.37 1.68
C GLN A 4 -10.92 4.73 1.50
N LEU A 5 -10.99 3.40 1.39
CA LEU A 5 -12.22 2.61 1.29
C LEU A 5 -12.67 2.00 2.62
N SER A 6 -11.88 2.05 3.67
CA SER A 6 -12.34 1.62 4.98
C SER A 6 -12.78 2.85 5.79
N LEU A 7 -13.95 2.75 6.40
CA LEU A 7 -14.53 3.74 7.31
C LEU A 7 -13.63 4.10 8.50
N PHE A 8 -12.62 3.29 8.75
CA PHE A 8 -11.61 3.48 9.76
C PHE A 8 -10.24 3.25 9.13
N PRO A 9 -9.25 4.12 9.41
CA PRO A 9 -7.88 3.84 9.02
C PRO A 9 -7.49 2.47 9.57
N LYS A 10 -7.26 1.51 8.69
CA LYS A 10 -6.66 0.25 9.09
C LYS A 10 -5.17 0.57 9.23
N GLU A 11 -4.64 0.51 10.43
CA GLU A 11 -3.20 0.57 10.63
C GLU A 11 -2.58 -0.57 9.82
N THR A 12 -1.89 -0.22 8.77
CA THR A 12 -1.14 -1.18 7.97
C THR A 12 0.29 -1.12 8.45
N GLN A 13 0.86 -2.27 8.81
CA GLN A 13 2.28 -2.35 9.13
C GLN A 13 3.09 -1.74 7.97
N GLN A 14 4.02 -0.86 8.30
CA GLN A 14 4.90 -0.22 7.33
C GLN A 14 5.63 -1.29 6.50
N TYR A 15 6.18 -2.31 7.17
CA TYR A 15 6.82 -3.45 6.53
C TYR A 15 6.08 -4.73 6.89
N ASP A 16 5.95 -5.62 5.92
CA ASP A 16 5.42 -6.96 6.12
C ASP A 16 6.46 -7.86 6.78
N THR A 17 6.09 -8.56 7.85
CA THR A 17 7.02 -9.41 8.63
C THR A 17 7.58 -10.56 7.79
N TRP A 18 6.75 -11.15 6.94
CA TRP A 18 7.18 -12.22 6.05
C TRP A 18 8.21 -11.70 5.03
N LEU A 19 7.96 -10.52 4.46
CA LEU A 19 8.85 -9.87 3.50
C LEU A 19 10.23 -9.62 4.09
N LEU A 20 10.30 -9.04 5.29
CA LEU A 20 11.59 -8.78 5.96
C LEU A 20 12.34 -10.08 6.25
N ARG A 21 11.64 -11.11 6.74
CA ARG A 21 12.21 -12.44 6.98
C ARG A 21 12.74 -13.06 5.70
N GLU A 22 12.00 -12.98 4.60
CA GLU A 22 12.40 -13.53 3.31
C GLU A 22 13.67 -12.84 2.78
N LEU A 23 13.72 -11.51 2.85
CA LEU A 23 14.91 -10.77 2.40
C LEU A 23 16.15 -11.09 3.25
N LEU A 24 16.00 -11.19 4.56
CA LEU A 24 17.10 -11.58 5.45
C LEU A 24 17.57 -13.01 5.17
N ASN A 25 16.65 -13.94 5.02
CA ASN A 25 16.97 -15.33 4.71
C ASN A 25 17.66 -15.45 3.34
N ASN A 26 17.24 -14.68 2.34
CA ASN A 26 17.91 -14.61 1.04
C ASN A 26 19.35 -14.10 1.20
N CYS A 27 19.58 -13.07 2.00
CA CYS A 27 20.93 -12.58 2.28
C CYS A 27 21.78 -13.66 2.94
N ILE A 28 21.26 -14.43 3.88
CA ILE A 28 21.98 -15.54 4.54
C ILE A 28 22.27 -16.65 3.53
N ALA A 29 21.27 -17.14 2.81
CA ALA A 29 21.41 -18.27 1.89
C ALA A 29 22.31 -17.97 0.69
N HIS A 30 22.39 -16.70 0.24
CA HIS A 30 23.11 -16.30 -0.97
C HIS A 30 24.37 -15.49 -0.73
N SER A 31 24.74 -15.18 0.51
CA SER A 31 26.03 -14.55 0.84
C SER A 31 27.21 -15.35 0.29
N ASN A 32 28.21 -14.63 -0.23
CA ASN A 32 29.48 -15.21 -0.57
C ASN A 32 30.41 -15.21 0.67
N TYR A 33 30.36 -16.29 1.43
CA TYR A 33 31.15 -16.44 2.67
C TYR A 33 32.67 -16.57 2.41
N GLN A 34 33.08 -16.88 1.17
CA GLN A 34 34.50 -16.99 0.82
C GLN A 34 35.23 -15.64 0.79
N ILE A 35 34.50 -14.58 0.41
CA ILE A 35 35.11 -13.25 0.36
C ILE A 35 35.01 -12.51 1.71
N GLY A 36 34.36 -13.13 2.69
CA GLY A 36 34.09 -12.47 3.97
C GLY A 36 33.03 -11.37 3.86
N GLY A 37 32.88 -10.60 4.93
CA GLY A 37 31.94 -9.50 5.00
C GLY A 37 30.74 -9.80 5.89
N ARG A 38 29.87 -8.82 6.03
CA ARG A 38 28.70 -8.85 6.91
C ARG A 38 27.43 -8.59 6.12
N ILE A 39 26.30 -9.02 6.65
CA ILE A 39 24.99 -8.58 6.23
C ILE A 39 24.72 -7.27 6.97
N TYR A 40 24.34 -6.23 6.24
CA TYR A 40 23.98 -4.93 6.81
C TYR A 40 22.49 -4.71 6.63
N ILE A 41 21.84 -4.23 7.68
CA ILE A 41 20.45 -3.82 7.70
C ILE A 41 20.45 -2.36 8.14
N ASN A 42 20.00 -1.46 7.28
CA ASN A 42 19.88 -0.04 7.57
C ASN A 42 18.41 0.35 7.46
N GLU A 43 17.86 0.87 8.54
CA GLU A 43 16.53 1.46 8.58
C GLU A 43 16.64 2.95 8.38
N GLU A 44 15.92 3.47 7.41
CA GLU A 44 15.76 4.89 7.10
C GLU A 44 14.29 5.26 7.33
N GLU A 45 13.93 6.55 7.33
CA GLU A 45 12.57 7.01 7.57
C GLU A 45 11.53 6.38 6.63
N ASP A 46 11.88 6.20 5.37
CA ASP A 46 10.98 5.77 4.30
C ASP A 46 11.24 4.35 3.79
N CYS A 47 12.34 3.74 4.18
CA CYS A 47 12.77 2.46 3.62
C CYS A 47 13.69 1.67 4.55
N ILE A 48 13.77 0.37 4.29
CA ILE A 48 14.81 -0.50 4.84
C ILE A 48 15.68 -0.98 3.69
N SER A 49 17.00 -0.91 3.88
CA SER A 49 17.98 -1.49 2.96
C SER A 49 18.69 -2.65 3.64
N ILE A 50 18.81 -3.78 2.90
CA ILE A 50 19.52 -4.97 3.35
C ILE A 50 20.57 -5.29 2.30
N SER A 51 21.81 -5.54 2.73
CA SER A 51 22.89 -5.91 1.81
C SER A 51 23.71 -7.07 2.32
N ASN A 52 24.22 -7.87 1.38
CA ASN A 52 25.10 -9.01 1.66
C ASN A 52 26.25 -9.09 0.65
N PRO A 53 27.39 -9.69 1.03
CA PRO A 53 28.49 -9.95 0.12
C PRO A 53 28.10 -10.97 -0.97
N GLY A 54 28.55 -10.73 -2.20
CA GLY A 54 28.40 -11.64 -3.34
C GLY A 54 27.73 -10.98 -4.55
N ASP A 55 27.44 -11.80 -5.55
CA ASP A 55 26.79 -11.38 -6.79
C ASP A 55 25.35 -11.86 -6.81
N PHE A 56 24.51 -11.10 -7.51
CA PHE A 56 23.14 -11.53 -7.78
C PHE A 56 23.13 -12.58 -8.90
N LEU A 57 22.91 -13.85 -8.55
CA LEU A 57 22.98 -14.97 -9.47
C LEU A 57 22.06 -14.82 -10.71
N PRO A 58 20.83 -14.29 -10.60
CA PRO A 58 19.97 -14.07 -11.76
C PRO A 58 20.44 -12.97 -12.72
N LYS A 59 21.46 -12.19 -12.36
CA LYS A 59 22.04 -11.05 -13.09
C LYS A 59 21.14 -9.82 -13.19
N LYS A 60 19.83 -9.99 -13.41
CA LYS A 60 18.85 -8.91 -13.52
C LYS A 60 17.58 -9.31 -12.79
N ILE A 61 16.90 -8.32 -12.20
CA ILE A 61 15.66 -8.56 -11.48
C ILE A 61 14.52 -8.95 -12.43
N GLU A 62 14.52 -8.41 -13.64
CA GLU A 62 13.54 -8.72 -14.66
C GLU A 62 13.50 -10.22 -14.97
N ASN A 63 14.66 -10.89 -14.96
CA ASN A 63 14.72 -12.33 -15.14
C ASN A 63 13.92 -13.07 -14.05
N VAL A 64 14.04 -12.64 -12.80
CA VAL A 64 13.33 -13.26 -11.67
C VAL A 64 11.83 -13.02 -11.75
N LEU A 65 11.38 -11.88 -12.27
CA LEU A 65 9.96 -11.55 -12.36
C LEU A 65 9.22 -12.36 -13.45
N GLN A 66 9.95 -12.92 -14.43
CA GLN A 66 9.35 -13.76 -15.48
C GLN A 66 8.67 -15.00 -14.87
N LYS A 67 7.52 -15.39 -15.45
CA LYS A 67 6.72 -16.54 -14.95
C LYS A 67 7.51 -17.86 -14.93
N THR A 68 8.38 -18.05 -15.89
CA THR A 68 9.13 -19.31 -16.12
C THR A 68 10.48 -19.36 -15.40
N TYR A 69 10.88 -18.29 -14.69
CA TYR A 69 12.17 -18.28 -14.02
C TYR A 69 12.22 -19.26 -12.84
N ASN A 70 13.23 -20.14 -12.89
CA ASN A 70 13.64 -21.01 -11.80
C ASN A 70 15.13 -20.77 -11.50
N PRO A 71 15.54 -20.55 -10.24
CA PRO A 71 16.95 -20.42 -9.90
C PRO A 71 17.69 -21.72 -10.19
N PRO A 72 18.87 -21.66 -10.85
CA PRO A 72 19.60 -22.88 -11.24
C PRO A 72 20.23 -23.61 -10.06
N PHE A 73 20.61 -22.89 -9.00
CA PHE A 73 21.24 -23.44 -7.81
C PHE A 73 21.25 -22.39 -6.66
N TYR A 74 21.49 -22.88 -5.44
CA TYR A 74 21.83 -22.01 -4.31
C TYR A 74 23.36 -21.84 -4.22
N ARG A 75 23.83 -20.64 -3.88
CA ARG A 75 25.27 -20.42 -3.64
C ARG A 75 25.79 -21.31 -2.51
N ASN A 76 25.03 -21.46 -1.45
CA ASN A 76 25.36 -22.23 -0.25
C ASN A 76 24.35 -23.38 -0.07
N GLN A 77 24.44 -24.42 -0.90
CA GLN A 77 23.45 -25.50 -0.96
C GLN A 77 23.21 -26.15 0.42
N LEU A 78 24.28 -26.56 1.12
CA LEU A 78 24.17 -27.20 2.43
C LEU A 78 23.46 -26.29 3.46
N LEU A 79 23.76 -24.98 3.44
CA LEU A 79 23.10 -24.01 4.31
C LEU A 79 21.63 -23.87 3.95
N ALA A 80 21.31 -23.72 2.66
CA ALA A 80 19.94 -23.62 2.19
C ALA A 80 19.11 -24.86 2.57
N ASP A 81 19.64 -26.06 2.38
CA ASP A 81 18.99 -27.32 2.78
C ASP A 81 18.74 -27.38 4.30
N SER A 82 19.66 -26.85 5.09
CA SER A 82 19.51 -26.76 6.54
C SER A 82 18.41 -25.76 6.91
N MET A 83 18.40 -24.60 6.25
CA MET A 83 17.36 -23.56 6.46
C MET A 83 15.96 -24.08 6.09
N VAL A 84 15.85 -24.91 5.03
CA VAL A 84 14.58 -25.59 4.68
C VAL A 84 14.15 -26.54 5.81
N LYS A 85 15.04 -27.37 6.33
CA LYS A 85 14.74 -28.29 7.43
C LYS A 85 14.28 -27.58 8.70
N PHE A 86 14.80 -26.39 8.95
CA PHE A 86 14.39 -25.53 10.07
C PHE A 86 13.19 -24.62 9.76
N HIS A 87 12.53 -24.79 8.61
CA HIS A 87 11.40 -23.97 8.17
C HIS A 87 11.68 -22.46 8.11
N MET A 88 12.94 -22.11 7.88
CA MET A 88 13.35 -20.72 7.69
C MET A 88 13.01 -20.22 6.27
N ILE A 89 13.23 -21.07 5.27
CA ILE A 89 12.92 -20.81 3.86
C ILE A 89 12.05 -21.94 3.29
N ASP A 90 11.23 -21.57 2.29
CA ASP A 90 10.47 -22.54 1.52
C ASP A 90 11.25 -22.98 0.27
N THR A 91 11.02 -24.20 -0.20
CA THR A 91 11.60 -24.70 -1.46
C THR A 91 10.96 -24.09 -2.70
N ALA A 92 9.83 -23.39 -2.53
CA ALA A 92 9.14 -22.74 -3.64
C ALA A 92 9.96 -21.55 -4.16
N THR A 93 10.26 -21.56 -5.45
CA THR A 93 11.11 -20.59 -6.19
C THR A 93 10.51 -19.17 -6.29
N SER A 94 9.58 -18.83 -5.43
CA SER A 94 8.74 -17.63 -5.57
C SER A 94 9.02 -16.52 -4.54
N GLY A 95 10.06 -16.64 -3.69
CA GLY A 95 10.32 -15.72 -2.59
C GLY A 95 10.39 -14.25 -3.04
N ILE A 96 11.28 -13.92 -3.96
CA ILE A 96 11.41 -12.57 -4.52
C ILE A 96 10.10 -12.13 -5.18
N LYS A 97 9.46 -12.98 -5.99
CA LYS A 97 8.17 -12.63 -6.63
C LYS A 97 7.10 -12.32 -5.60
N LYS A 98 7.07 -13.04 -4.47
CA LYS A 98 6.12 -12.80 -3.39
C LYS A 98 6.42 -11.48 -2.68
N VAL A 99 7.70 -11.12 -2.48
CA VAL A 99 8.10 -9.79 -1.98
C VAL A 99 7.52 -8.69 -2.87
N TYR A 100 7.66 -8.82 -4.20
CA TYR A 100 7.07 -7.87 -5.18
C TYR A 100 5.54 -7.83 -5.10
N ARG A 101 4.87 -8.98 -4.95
CA ARG A 101 3.41 -9.03 -4.77
C ARG A 101 2.96 -8.32 -3.50
N ILE A 102 3.63 -8.54 -2.38
CA ILE A 102 3.32 -7.88 -1.11
C ILE A 102 3.42 -6.35 -1.26
N GLN A 103 4.46 -5.83 -1.92
CA GLN A 103 4.59 -4.41 -2.19
C GLN A 103 3.48 -3.90 -3.12
N LYS A 104 3.15 -4.63 -4.19
CA LYS A 104 2.02 -4.33 -5.06
C LYS A 104 0.71 -4.25 -4.28
N ASP A 105 0.42 -5.25 -3.46
CA ASP A 105 -0.83 -5.35 -2.69
C ASP A 105 -0.96 -4.28 -1.61
N LYS A 106 0.17 -3.74 -1.15
CA LYS A 106 0.25 -2.57 -0.27
C LYS A 106 0.26 -1.24 -1.03
N PHE A 107 0.29 -1.25 -2.35
CA PHE A 107 0.44 -0.07 -3.21
C PHE A 107 1.73 0.70 -2.96
N PHE A 108 2.74 0.05 -2.43
CA PHE A 108 4.07 0.61 -2.18
C PHE A 108 4.98 0.46 -3.41
N PRO A 109 6.03 1.28 -3.51
CA PRO A 109 7.03 1.11 -4.56
C PRO A 109 7.63 -0.29 -4.54
N MET A 110 7.99 -0.79 -5.71
CA MET A 110 8.67 -2.07 -5.84
C MET A 110 10.04 -2.04 -5.18
N PRO A 111 10.57 -3.17 -4.69
CA PRO A 111 11.92 -3.24 -4.15
C PRO A 111 12.96 -2.86 -5.21
N ASP A 112 13.97 -2.10 -4.80
CA ASP A 112 15.12 -1.77 -5.64
C ASP A 112 16.29 -2.69 -5.31
N TYR A 113 16.75 -3.44 -6.30
CA TYR A 113 17.98 -4.22 -6.20
C TYR A 113 19.14 -3.42 -6.80
N ASP A 114 20.21 -3.28 -6.05
CA ASP A 114 21.42 -2.58 -6.47
C ASP A 114 22.61 -3.55 -6.52
N PHE A 115 23.26 -3.61 -7.70
CA PHE A 115 24.39 -4.46 -8.01
C PHE A 115 25.62 -3.63 -8.45
N ARG A 116 25.58 -2.30 -8.28
CA ARG A 116 26.65 -1.40 -8.75
C ARG A 116 27.91 -1.52 -7.93
N VAL A 117 27.78 -1.89 -6.66
CA VAL A 117 28.93 -2.16 -5.80
C VAL A 117 29.43 -3.56 -6.08
N ASN A 118 30.69 -3.68 -6.47
CA ASN A 118 31.31 -4.97 -6.79
C ASN A 118 31.26 -5.92 -5.57
N ASN A 119 30.93 -7.16 -5.80
CA ASN A 119 30.80 -8.18 -4.75
C ASN A 119 29.81 -7.83 -3.62
N GLN A 120 28.78 -7.05 -3.93
CA GLN A 120 27.71 -6.73 -3.00
C GLN A 120 26.34 -6.74 -3.71
N VAL A 121 25.36 -7.37 -3.09
CA VAL A 121 23.97 -7.27 -3.45
C VAL A 121 23.27 -6.43 -2.38
N SER A 122 22.53 -5.41 -2.79
CA SER A 122 21.71 -4.60 -1.89
C SER A 122 20.27 -4.58 -2.38
N VAL A 123 19.33 -4.67 -1.47
CA VAL A 123 17.90 -4.50 -1.73
C VAL A 123 17.35 -3.41 -0.82
N LYS A 124 16.62 -2.46 -1.40
CA LYS A 124 15.88 -1.42 -0.68
C LYS A 124 14.38 -1.68 -0.81
N VAL A 125 13.69 -1.69 0.31
CA VAL A 125 12.23 -1.86 0.39
C VAL A 125 11.61 -0.62 0.99
N TYR A 126 10.59 -0.12 0.33
CA TYR A 126 9.89 1.09 0.74
C TYR A 126 8.72 0.76 1.67
N GLY A 127 8.60 1.54 2.75
CA GLY A 127 7.48 1.51 3.68
C GLY A 127 6.53 2.70 3.53
N LYS A 128 6.60 3.41 2.39
CA LYS A 128 5.88 4.65 2.13
C LYS A 128 5.48 4.75 0.66
N ILE A 129 4.41 5.45 0.36
CA ILE A 129 4.05 5.84 -1.01
C ILE A 129 5.01 6.93 -1.48
N LEU A 130 5.47 6.81 -2.73
CA LEU A 130 6.27 7.84 -3.40
C LEU A 130 5.42 8.73 -4.31
N ASP A 131 4.43 8.15 -5.00
CA ASP A 131 3.56 8.87 -5.93
C ASP A 131 2.12 8.35 -5.83
N ASP A 132 1.19 9.22 -5.46
CA ASP A 132 -0.23 8.88 -5.32
C ASP A 132 -0.84 8.37 -6.64
N ARG A 133 -0.33 8.81 -7.79
CA ARG A 133 -0.78 8.34 -9.13
C ARG A 133 -0.45 6.88 -9.33
N TYR A 134 0.74 6.43 -8.88
CA TYR A 134 1.12 5.03 -8.91
C TYR A 134 0.16 4.17 -8.07
N THR A 135 -0.10 4.60 -6.85
CA THR A 135 -1.05 3.95 -5.94
C THR A 135 -2.44 3.84 -6.58
N TYR A 136 -2.93 4.93 -7.19
CA TYR A 136 -4.23 4.95 -7.84
C TYR A 136 -4.29 4.03 -9.07
N ILE A 137 -3.23 4.00 -9.89
CA ILE A 137 -3.15 3.07 -11.02
C ILE A 137 -3.25 1.62 -10.52
N LEU A 138 -2.48 1.24 -9.51
CA LEU A 138 -2.51 -0.12 -8.97
C LEU A 138 -3.87 -0.47 -8.36
N TYR A 139 -4.51 0.48 -7.72
CA TYR A 139 -5.83 0.30 -7.14
C TYR A 139 -6.91 0.01 -8.19
N ASN A 140 -6.89 0.73 -9.31
CA ASN A 140 -7.86 0.55 -10.39
C ASN A 140 -7.53 -0.61 -11.33
N HIS A 141 -6.28 -1.10 -11.30
CA HIS A 141 -5.79 -2.16 -12.15
C HIS A 141 -5.15 -3.30 -11.34
N PRO A 142 -5.91 -3.97 -10.46
CA PRO A 142 -5.40 -5.10 -9.67
C PRO A 142 -4.92 -6.27 -10.54
N GLU A 143 -5.43 -6.38 -11.77
CA GLU A 143 -5.08 -7.40 -12.77
C GLU A 143 -3.67 -7.25 -13.36
N PHE A 144 -3.02 -6.09 -13.22
CA PHE A 144 -1.67 -5.90 -13.76
C PHE A 144 -0.70 -6.92 -13.20
N ASP A 145 0.08 -7.51 -14.09
CA ASP A 145 1.16 -8.42 -13.73
C ASP A 145 2.36 -7.65 -13.13
N LEU A 146 3.26 -8.40 -12.52
CA LEU A 146 4.43 -7.81 -11.86
C LEU A 146 5.37 -7.08 -12.83
N GLU A 147 5.41 -7.49 -14.10
CA GLU A 147 6.23 -6.82 -15.12
C GLU A 147 5.69 -5.42 -15.40
N THR A 148 4.38 -5.29 -15.63
CA THR A 148 3.72 -3.99 -15.83
C THR A 148 3.89 -3.09 -14.62
N VAL A 149 3.67 -3.62 -13.42
CA VAL A 149 3.83 -2.86 -12.16
C VAL A 149 5.27 -2.42 -11.95
N TYR A 150 6.24 -3.26 -12.28
CA TYR A 150 7.66 -2.89 -12.23
C TYR A 150 8.01 -1.77 -13.21
N LEU A 151 7.48 -1.81 -14.43
CA LEU A 151 7.68 -0.72 -15.41
C LEU A 151 7.10 0.61 -14.92
N LEU A 152 5.91 0.60 -14.33
CA LEU A 152 5.30 1.79 -13.71
C LEU A 152 6.13 2.33 -12.55
N ASP A 153 6.65 1.43 -11.73
CA ASP A 153 7.54 1.77 -10.62
C ASP A 153 8.84 2.44 -11.09
N GLN A 154 9.43 1.96 -12.19
CA GLN A 154 10.60 2.61 -12.79
C GLN A 154 10.28 4.03 -13.26
N VAL A 155 9.06 4.28 -13.74
CA VAL A 155 8.63 5.63 -14.14
C VAL A 155 8.47 6.55 -12.94
N GLN A 156 7.79 6.11 -11.86
CA GLN A 156 7.63 6.97 -10.65
C GLN A 156 8.96 7.33 -9.99
N LYS A 157 9.96 6.43 -10.09
CA LYS A 157 11.31 6.64 -9.55
C LYS A 157 12.23 7.46 -10.47
N GLY A 158 11.73 7.92 -11.63
CA GLY A 158 12.49 8.70 -12.58
C GLY A 158 13.46 7.89 -13.46
N TYR A 159 13.36 6.57 -13.47
CA TYR A 159 14.16 5.66 -14.31
C TYR A 159 13.54 5.40 -15.68
N GLY A 160 12.54 6.17 -16.09
CA GLY A 160 11.85 6.00 -17.37
C GLY A 160 12.79 6.00 -18.59
N LYS A 161 13.93 6.72 -18.54
CA LYS A 161 14.96 6.74 -19.62
C LYS A 161 15.60 5.38 -19.87
N THR A 162 15.63 4.48 -18.89
CA THR A 162 16.26 3.15 -18.99
C THR A 162 15.32 2.12 -19.62
N LEU A 163 14.03 2.45 -19.71
CA LEU A 163 13.04 1.55 -20.30
C LEU A 163 13.23 1.38 -21.80
N SER A 164 12.92 0.19 -22.30
CA SER A 164 12.91 -0.09 -23.74
C SER A 164 11.80 0.70 -24.46
N ASN A 165 11.94 0.90 -25.76
CA ASN A 165 10.91 1.60 -26.53
C ASN A 165 9.59 0.82 -26.55
N GLU A 166 9.66 -0.50 -26.58
CA GLU A 166 8.51 -1.42 -26.54
C GLU A 166 7.76 -1.26 -25.22
N ALA A 167 8.47 -1.24 -24.08
CA ALA A 167 7.89 -1.02 -22.76
C ALA A 167 7.18 0.34 -22.67
N ILE A 168 7.82 1.41 -23.21
CA ILE A 168 7.20 2.74 -23.24
C ILE A 168 5.97 2.76 -24.13
N GLN A 169 6.00 2.13 -25.29
CA GLN A 169 4.85 2.02 -26.19
C GLN A 169 3.70 1.25 -25.54
N TYR A 170 4.02 0.16 -24.83
CA TYR A 170 3.06 -0.60 -24.05
C TYR A 170 2.35 0.28 -22.99
N LEU A 171 3.11 0.98 -22.15
CA LEU A 171 2.54 1.85 -21.12
C LEU A 171 1.71 3.01 -21.72
N ARG A 172 2.12 3.56 -22.86
CA ARG A 172 1.38 4.61 -23.58
C ARG A 172 0.08 4.10 -24.19
N LYS A 173 0.07 2.87 -24.72
CA LYS A 173 -1.15 2.23 -25.28
C LYS A 173 -2.27 2.17 -24.22
N TYR A 174 -1.91 1.97 -22.95
CA TYR A 174 -2.85 1.95 -21.83
C TYR A 174 -3.02 3.30 -21.14
N HIS A 175 -2.48 4.39 -21.74
CA HIS A 175 -2.55 5.76 -21.19
C HIS A 175 -1.99 5.91 -19.78
N LEU A 176 -1.06 5.05 -19.36
CA LEU A 176 -0.49 5.02 -18.02
C LEU A 176 0.64 6.04 -17.84
N VAL A 177 1.30 6.43 -18.91
CA VAL A 177 2.45 7.35 -18.91
C VAL A 177 2.37 8.40 -20.00
N GLU A 178 2.97 9.55 -19.71
CA GLU A 178 3.07 10.71 -20.61
C GLU A 178 4.51 11.24 -20.64
N GLY A 179 4.77 12.16 -21.57
CA GLY A 179 6.08 12.80 -21.71
C GLY A 179 7.01 12.12 -22.73
N ARG A 180 8.21 12.67 -22.89
CA ARG A 180 9.26 12.11 -23.75
C ARG A 180 10.07 11.07 -22.97
N LYS A 181 10.78 10.16 -23.68
CA LYS A 181 11.57 9.09 -23.05
C LYS A 181 12.50 9.60 -21.94
N ASN A 182 13.14 10.74 -22.13
CA ASN A 182 14.06 11.31 -21.14
C ASN A 182 13.35 11.99 -19.95
N ASN A 183 12.05 12.24 -20.06
CA ASN A 183 11.20 12.84 -19.03
C ASN A 183 9.83 12.16 -19.06
N LEU A 184 9.81 10.87 -18.79
CA LEU A 184 8.61 10.05 -18.73
C LEU A 184 8.04 10.14 -17.32
N PHE A 185 6.74 10.34 -17.21
CA PHE A 185 6.03 10.44 -15.94
C PHE A 185 4.66 9.74 -16.01
N LEU A 186 4.10 9.42 -14.87
CA LEU A 186 2.78 8.82 -14.77
C LEU A 186 1.71 9.83 -15.23
N SER A 187 0.72 9.34 -15.97
CA SER A 187 -0.25 10.18 -16.67
C SER A 187 -0.96 11.18 -15.76
N ALA A 188 -1.02 12.43 -16.19
CA ALA A 188 -1.74 13.49 -15.50
C ALA A 188 -3.26 13.30 -15.52
N LYS A 189 -3.80 12.56 -16.51
CA LYS A 189 -5.23 12.20 -16.55
C LYS A 189 -5.62 11.35 -15.34
N VAL A 190 -4.72 10.49 -14.87
CA VAL A 190 -4.90 9.74 -13.62
C VAL A 190 -5.01 10.69 -12.42
N ALA A 191 -4.14 11.72 -12.34
CA ALA A 191 -4.18 12.72 -11.27
C ALA A 191 -5.47 13.56 -11.30
N GLN A 192 -5.94 13.93 -12.49
CA GLN A 192 -7.18 14.67 -12.66
C GLN A 192 -8.38 13.82 -12.22
N THR A 193 -8.43 12.55 -12.60
CA THR A 193 -9.46 11.60 -12.15
C THR A 193 -9.46 11.45 -10.63
N ILE A 194 -8.27 11.36 -9.98
CA ILE A 194 -8.16 11.33 -8.53
C ILE A 194 -8.75 12.57 -7.88
N GLN A 195 -8.41 13.75 -8.39
CA GLN A 195 -8.94 15.02 -7.86
C GLN A 195 -10.45 15.13 -8.11
N GLU A 196 -10.92 14.77 -9.29
CA GLU A 196 -12.35 14.80 -9.64
C GLU A 196 -13.13 13.76 -8.82
N GLU A 197 -12.63 12.54 -8.64
CA GLU A 197 -13.26 11.54 -7.77
C GLU A 197 -13.23 11.94 -6.30
N ALA A 198 -12.11 12.44 -5.79
CA ALA A 198 -12.03 12.95 -4.42
C ALA A 198 -12.97 14.13 -4.22
N GLN A 199 -13.08 15.03 -5.20
CA GLN A 199 -13.99 16.16 -5.17
C GLN A 199 -15.45 15.73 -5.41
N TYR A 200 -15.68 14.75 -6.30
CA TYR A 200 -16.98 14.14 -6.51
C TYR A 200 -17.47 13.39 -5.26
N ILE A 201 -16.59 12.64 -4.60
CA ILE A 201 -16.88 11.97 -3.33
C ILE A 201 -17.14 13.00 -2.22
N LYS A 202 -16.39 14.11 -2.16
CA LYS A 202 -16.65 15.22 -1.24
C LYS A 202 -17.95 15.95 -1.56
N ASN A 203 -18.28 16.14 -2.83
CA ASN A 203 -19.43 16.91 -3.29
C ASN A 203 -20.70 16.06 -3.45
N LYS A 204 -20.56 14.76 -3.72
CA LYS A 204 -21.68 13.85 -3.66
C LYS A 204 -22.07 13.75 -2.19
N ALA A 205 -23.20 14.37 -1.87
CA ALA A 205 -23.85 14.09 -0.59
C ALA A 205 -23.96 12.58 -0.49
N PHE A 206 -23.07 11.96 0.29
CA PHE A 206 -23.24 10.55 0.61
C PHE A 206 -24.68 10.37 1.05
N ASP A 207 -25.33 9.35 0.52
CA ASP A 207 -26.67 9.00 0.93
C ASP A 207 -26.70 9.03 2.45
N ASP A 208 -27.76 9.55 3.03
CA ASP A 208 -27.95 9.61 4.48
C ASP A 208 -27.73 8.24 5.15
N GLN A 209 -27.83 7.14 4.38
CA GLN A 209 -27.52 5.80 4.83
C GLN A 209 -26.04 5.63 5.17
N TYR A 210 -25.13 6.15 4.38
CA TYR A 210 -23.68 6.11 4.66
C TYR A 210 -23.35 6.75 6.01
N TYR A 211 -23.90 7.95 6.29
CA TYR A 211 -23.65 8.62 7.56
C TYR A 211 -24.29 7.90 8.75
N ARG A 212 -25.46 7.26 8.54
CA ARG A 212 -26.10 6.40 9.55
C ARG A 212 -25.22 5.20 9.89
N ASP A 213 -24.65 4.54 8.89
CA ASP A 213 -23.77 3.39 9.06
C ASP A 213 -22.48 3.75 9.80
N LEU A 214 -21.92 4.93 9.54
CA LEU A 214 -20.80 5.51 10.29
C LEU A 214 -21.10 5.64 11.78
N ILE A 215 -22.26 6.20 12.12
CA ILE A 215 -22.67 6.36 13.53
C ILE A 215 -22.81 4.99 14.19
N VAL A 216 -23.48 4.06 13.53
CA VAL A 216 -23.70 2.69 14.05
C VAL A 216 -22.37 1.96 14.27
N GLN A 217 -21.43 2.04 13.34
CA GLN A 217 -20.12 1.43 13.48
C GLN A 217 -19.30 2.07 14.61
N TYR A 218 -19.37 3.39 14.75
CA TYR A 218 -18.74 4.07 15.88
C TYR A 218 -19.27 3.56 17.21
N LEU A 219 -20.60 3.44 17.33
CA LEU A 219 -21.24 2.92 18.55
C LEU A 219 -20.94 1.43 18.79
N LYS A 220 -20.82 0.61 17.73
CA LYS A 220 -20.35 -0.79 17.87
C LYS A 220 -18.93 -0.86 18.41
N LYS A 221 -18.06 0.03 17.97
CA LYS A 221 -16.64 0.04 18.38
C LYS A 221 -16.41 0.57 19.78
N TYR A 222 -17.11 1.65 20.16
CA TYR A 222 -16.85 2.38 21.41
C TYR A 222 -17.93 2.20 22.47
N GLY A 223 -19.01 1.48 22.16
CA GLY A 223 -20.13 1.19 23.05
C GLY A 223 -21.08 2.38 23.29
N LYS A 224 -20.55 3.59 23.41
CA LYS A 224 -21.31 4.83 23.65
C LYS A 224 -20.66 6.04 22.99
N ALA A 225 -21.46 7.08 22.68
CA ALA A 225 -20.96 8.35 22.17
C ALA A 225 -21.78 9.54 22.68
N GLN A 226 -21.13 10.64 22.96
CA GLN A 226 -21.79 11.94 23.15
C GLN A 226 -22.06 12.61 21.80
N ARG A 227 -22.96 13.60 21.78
CA ARG A 227 -23.24 14.38 20.57
C ARG A 227 -21.96 15.03 20.00
N LYS A 228 -21.04 15.47 20.85
CA LYS A 228 -19.76 16.05 20.43
C LYS A 228 -18.86 15.04 19.70
N ASP A 229 -18.91 13.76 20.07
CA ASP A 229 -18.10 12.71 19.46
C ASP A 229 -18.64 12.39 18.06
N ILE A 230 -19.96 12.30 17.92
CA ILE A 230 -20.62 12.12 16.61
C ILE A 230 -20.40 13.36 15.71
N ARG A 231 -20.43 14.56 16.30
CA ARG A 231 -20.08 15.78 15.58
C ARG A 231 -18.66 15.71 15.02
N LYS A 232 -17.68 15.39 15.85
CA LYS A 232 -16.28 15.25 15.46
C LYS A 232 -16.10 14.17 14.40
N LEU A 233 -16.85 13.06 14.47
CA LEU A 233 -16.83 11.98 13.50
C LEU A 233 -17.31 12.45 12.11
N LEU A 234 -18.32 13.32 12.05
CA LEU A 234 -19.03 13.64 10.80
C LEU A 234 -18.69 14.99 10.19
N MET A 235 -18.22 15.99 10.96
CA MET A 235 -18.02 17.37 10.46
C MET A 235 -17.12 17.44 9.23
N ASP A 236 -16.02 16.71 9.25
CA ASP A 236 -15.03 16.69 8.15
C ASP A 236 -15.45 15.75 6.98
N LYS A 237 -16.51 14.96 7.19
CA LYS A 237 -17.01 14.00 6.20
C LYS A 237 -18.28 14.51 5.48
N LEU A 238 -18.93 15.49 6.06
CA LEU A 238 -20.07 16.17 5.43
C LEU A 238 -19.60 17.11 4.32
N PRO A 239 -20.38 17.28 3.23
CA PRO A 239 -20.00 18.11 2.10
C PRO A 239 -19.58 19.53 2.50
N ASP A 240 -18.49 20.02 1.88
CA ASP A 240 -17.98 21.39 2.12
C ASP A 240 -18.96 22.47 1.59
N SER A 241 -19.92 22.09 0.73
CA SER A 241 -21.00 22.94 0.27
C SER A 241 -22.02 23.31 1.36
N LEU A 242 -22.00 22.58 2.50
CA LEU A 242 -22.85 22.86 3.65
C LEU A 242 -22.13 23.77 4.63
N SER A 243 -22.82 24.83 5.07
CA SER A 243 -22.33 25.63 6.21
C SER A 243 -22.32 24.81 7.51
N ASP A 244 -21.53 25.23 8.48
CA ASP A 244 -21.43 24.53 9.77
C ASP A 244 -22.79 24.34 10.46
N LYS A 245 -23.67 25.33 10.36
CA LYS A 245 -25.06 25.22 10.87
C LYS A 245 -25.85 24.14 10.15
N GLN A 246 -25.71 24.04 8.81
CA GLN A 246 -26.38 23.01 8.02
C GLN A 246 -25.81 21.61 8.32
N LYS A 247 -24.50 21.50 8.51
CA LYS A 247 -23.86 20.25 8.96
C LYS A 247 -24.39 19.78 10.31
N GLU A 248 -24.48 20.69 11.29
CA GLU A 248 -25.06 20.42 12.60
C GLU A 248 -26.53 19.96 12.53
N TYR A 249 -27.34 20.61 11.69
CA TYR A 249 -28.72 20.22 11.48
C TYR A 249 -28.84 18.83 10.86
N LYS A 250 -27.99 18.53 9.88
CA LYS A 250 -27.93 17.20 9.24
C LYS A 250 -27.55 16.12 10.23
N ILE A 251 -26.55 16.34 11.10
CA ILE A 251 -26.17 15.40 12.17
C ILE A 251 -27.35 15.13 13.11
N GLY A 252 -28.08 16.19 13.52
CA GLY A 252 -29.28 16.06 14.32
C GLY A 252 -30.36 15.19 13.67
N ASN A 253 -30.60 15.37 12.37
CA ASN A 253 -31.57 14.58 11.60
C ASN A 253 -31.16 13.11 11.47
N LEU A 254 -29.86 12.81 11.27
CA LEU A 254 -29.34 11.46 11.20
C LEU A 254 -29.54 10.70 12.55
N LEU A 255 -29.20 11.34 13.67
CA LEU A 255 -29.40 10.78 15.01
C LEU A 255 -30.90 10.54 15.30
N SER A 256 -31.74 11.51 14.96
CA SER A 256 -33.20 11.38 15.13
C SER A 256 -33.78 10.26 14.27
N SER A 257 -33.30 10.11 13.03
CA SER A 257 -33.68 9.03 12.13
C SER A 257 -33.29 7.65 12.68
N LEU A 258 -32.07 7.50 13.18
CA LEU A 258 -31.59 6.25 13.78
C LEU A 258 -32.35 5.88 15.05
N LYS A 259 -32.67 6.89 15.90
CA LYS A 259 -33.49 6.71 17.10
C LYS A 259 -34.92 6.24 16.73
N ARG A 260 -35.56 6.90 15.77
CA ARG A 260 -36.92 6.55 15.30
C ARG A 260 -36.98 5.15 14.70
N ARG A 261 -35.90 4.68 14.06
CA ARG A 261 -35.76 3.33 13.52
C ARG A 261 -35.43 2.28 14.60
N GLY A 262 -35.29 2.66 15.87
CA GLY A 262 -34.96 1.75 16.95
C GLY A 262 -33.53 1.18 16.89
N ILE A 263 -32.61 1.80 16.11
CA ILE A 263 -31.23 1.33 15.96
C ILE A 263 -30.35 1.86 17.09
N ILE A 264 -30.61 3.09 17.55
CA ILE A 264 -29.92 3.72 18.67
C ILE A 264 -30.91 4.27 19.69
N LYS A 265 -30.46 4.39 20.93
CA LYS A 265 -31.23 5.02 22.03
C LYS A 265 -30.35 5.93 22.85
N THR A 266 -30.96 6.79 23.66
CA THR A 266 -30.26 7.63 24.63
C THR A 266 -30.23 6.92 25.99
N SER A 267 -29.07 6.97 26.68
CA SER A 267 -28.88 6.33 27.98
C SER A 267 -29.64 7.01 29.10
N SER A 268 -30.10 8.27 28.92
CA SER A 268 -30.83 9.06 29.91
C SER A 268 -31.78 10.04 29.21
N SER A 269 -32.84 10.46 29.90
CA SER A 269 -33.78 11.49 29.46
C SER A 269 -33.19 12.92 29.57
N ASN A 270 -32.10 13.12 30.33
CA ASN A 270 -31.44 14.42 30.46
C ASN A 270 -30.47 14.66 29.33
N GLN A 271 -30.81 15.58 28.40
CA GLN A 271 -30.07 15.85 27.14
C GLN A 271 -28.61 16.29 27.36
N GLN A 272 -28.26 16.91 28.46
CA GLN A 272 -26.88 17.41 28.69
C GLN A 272 -25.88 16.33 29.13
N LYS A 273 -26.37 15.21 29.70
CA LYS A 273 -25.54 14.09 30.19
C LYS A 273 -25.84 12.74 29.49
N SER A 274 -26.65 12.75 28.41
CA SER A 274 -27.03 11.54 27.75
C SER A 274 -26.00 11.08 26.71
N PHE A 275 -25.77 9.78 26.69
CA PHE A 275 -24.96 9.11 25.66
C PHE A 275 -25.87 8.41 24.65
N TRP A 276 -25.47 8.37 23.41
CA TRP A 276 -26.02 7.51 22.39
C TRP A 276 -25.44 6.12 22.53
N ILE A 277 -26.25 5.10 22.50
CA ILE A 277 -25.89 3.68 22.56
C ILE A 277 -26.72 2.94 21.52
N LEU A 278 -26.29 1.74 21.13
CA LEU A 278 -27.10 0.85 20.33
C LEU A 278 -28.34 0.42 21.13
N ALA A 279 -29.45 0.24 20.44
CA ALA A 279 -30.74 -0.08 21.07
C ALA A 279 -30.80 -1.51 21.59
#